data_064da1537f67ab462139d7a3f7dbdae2
#
_entry.id   064da1537f67ab462139d7a3f7dbdae2
#
_cell.length_a   1.000
_cell.length_b   1.000
_cell.length_c   1.000
_cell.angle_alpha   90.00
_cell.angle_beta   90.00
_cell.angle_gamma   90.00
#
_symmetry.space_group_name_H-M   'P 1'
#
loop_
_entity.id
_entity.type
_entity.pdbx_description
1 polymer ?
#
loop_
_entity_poly.entity_id
_entity_poly.type
_entity_poly.pdbx_seq_one_letter_code
_entity_poly.pdbx_strand_id
1 'polypeptide(L)'
;MNVLITSAASATAQIIIGALGGMHTLRLTDLPGKTSGDIIKNELGHESETDELVTGIDAIVNIGYQGQSGSNTHLMDYHTRRMYNLLQAASDAGVKRYINISTLKLFQDHEENLVVTEKWRSDPPAEDIELLVAHMAEYVCKEFARDRLIQVVNLRLGWP
;
A
#
# COMPACT_ATOMS: atom_id res chain seq x y z
N MET A 1 0.73 4.22 -19.07
CA MET A 1 -0.01 4.65 -17.87
C MET A 1 0.95 5.33 -16.91
N ASN A 2 0.46 6.28 -16.16
CA ASN A 2 1.19 6.92 -15.06
C ASN A 2 0.92 6.14 -13.78
N VAL A 3 1.96 5.58 -13.17
CA VAL A 3 1.83 4.72 -11.98
C VAL A 3 2.59 5.36 -10.82
N LEU A 4 1.90 5.59 -9.71
CA LEU A 4 2.52 6.01 -8.46
C LEU A 4 2.94 4.77 -7.65
N ILE A 5 4.17 4.74 -7.15
CA ILE A 5 4.68 3.67 -6.28
C ILE A 5 5.10 4.31 -4.96
N THR A 6 4.52 3.85 -3.85
CA THR A 6 4.87 4.30 -2.50
C THR A 6 6.00 3.47 -1.90
N SER A 7 6.62 3.97 -0.83
CA SER A 7 7.76 3.31 -0.17
C SER A 7 8.84 2.90 -1.16
N ALA A 8 9.13 3.80 -2.11
CA ALA A 8 9.93 3.51 -3.29
C ALA A 8 11.38 3.08 -2.98
N ALA A 9 11.90 3.41 -1.79
CA ALA A 9 13.23 2.97 -1.35
C ALA A 9 13.26 1.52 -0.81
N SER A 10 12.09 0.86 -0.65
CA SER A 10 12.03 -0.51 -0.15
C SER A 10 12.47 -1.54 -1.20
N ALA A 11 13.00 -2.69 -0.75
CA ALA A 11 13.42 -3.76 -1.64
C ALA A 11 12.27 -4.25 -2.54
N THR A 12 11.07 -4.42 -1.99
CA THR A 12 9.88 -4.82 -2.74
C THR A 12 9.53 -3.80 -3.83
N ALA A 13 9.56 -2.49 -3.50
CA ALA A 13 9.30 -1.44 -4.49
C ALA A 13 10.34 -1.47 -5.62
N GLN A 14 11.62 -1.65 -5.32
CA GLN A 14 12.68 -1.68 -6.33
C GLN A 14 12.50 -2.80 -7.35
N ILE A 15 12.02 -3.98 -6.93
CA ILE A 15 11.69 -5.08 -7.84
C ILE A 15 10.53 -4.66 -8.77
N ILE A 16 9.49 -4.05 -8.23
CA ILE A 16 8.32 -3.60 -8.98
C ILE A 16 8.71 -2.48 -9.96
N ILE A 17 9.53 -1.51 -9.51
CA ILE A 17 10.05 -0.42 -10.33
C ILE A 17 10.84 -0.98 -11.51
N GLY A 18 11.73 -1.95 -11.27
CA GLY A 18 12.49 -2.60 -12.32
C GLY A 18 11.61 -3.31 -13.36
N ALA A 19 10.53 -3.93 -12.92
CA ALA A 19 9.59 -4.63 -13.81
C ALA A 19 8.71 -3.67 -14.63
N LEU A 20 8.31 -2.53 -14.07
CA LEU A 20 7.34 -1.62 -14.68
C LEU A 20 7.98 -0.46 -15.46
N GLY A 21 9.22 -0.08 -15.13
CA GLY A 21 9.87 1.14 -15.64
C GLY A 21 10.05 1.20 -17.15
N GLY A 22 10.11 0.04 -17.84
CA GLY A 22 10.19 -0.01 -19.30
C GLY A 22 8.82 0.13 -20.02
N MET A 23 7.71 0.02 -19.29
CA MET A 23 6.36 -0.05 -19.85
C MET A 23 5.47 1.12 -19.44
N HIS A 24 5.78 1.76 -18.32
CA HIS A 24 4.95 2.79 -17.70
C HIS A 24 5.78 3.99 -17.27
N THR A 25 5.15 5.16 -17.17
CA THR A 25 5.74 6.32 -16.52
C THR A 25 5.56 6.17 -15.03
N LEU A 26 6.66 6.14 -14.28
CA LEU A 26 6.61 5.93 -12.84
C LEU A 26 6.78 7.26 -12.10
N ARG A 27 5.92 7.50 -11.12
CA ARG A 27 6.10 8.51 -10.08
C ARG A 27 6.44 7.77 -8.79
N LEU A 28 7.55 8.12 -8.16
CA LEU A 28 8.06 7.43 -6.99
C LEU A 28 7.96 8.31 -5.77
N THR A 29 7.45 7.77 -4.66
CA THR A 29 7.36 8.51 -3.40
C THR A 29 7.81 7.66 -2.22
N ASP A 30 8.38 8.32 -1.22
CA ASP A 30 8.70 7.73 0.08
C ASP A 30 8.65 8.81 1.17
N LEU A 31 8.69 8.38 2.44
CA LEU A 31 8.74 9.27 3.58
C LEU A 31 10.05 10.06 3.61
N PRO A 32 10.04 11.30 4.14
CA PRO A 32 11.25 12.07 4.36
C PRO A 32 12.32 11.28 5.14
N GLY A 33 13.57 11.43 4.72
CA GLY A 33 14.71 10.72 5.32
C GLY A 33 15.05 9.37 4.69
N LYS A 34 14.16 8.79 3.88
CA LYS A 34 14.40 7.53 3.14
C LYS A 34 14.64 7.74 1.64
N THR A 35 14.63 8.99 1.20
CA THR A 35 14.63 9.34 -0.22
C THR A 35 16.02 9.67 -0.74
N SER A 36 16.33 9.17 -1.93
CA SER A 36 17.50 9.55 -2.73
C SER A 36 17.07 9.69 -4.20
N GLY A 37 17.74 10.59 -4.93
CA GLY A 37 17.46 10.80 -6.36
C GLY A 37 16.06 11.36 -6.65
N ASP A 38 15.37 10.77 -7.61
CA ASP A 38 14.08 11.25 -8.14
C ASP A 38 12.85 10.83 -7.30
N ILE A 39 13.07 10.33 -6.08
CA ILE A 39 11.97 9.95 -5.19
C ILE A 39 11.40 11.19 -4.51
N ILE A 40 10.11 11.44 -4.71
CA ILE A 40 9.38 12.55 -4.10
C ILE A 40 9.19 12.27 -2.61
N LYS A 41 9.56 13.25 -1.77
CA LYS A 41 9.31 13.19 -0.32
C LYS A 41 7.86 13.57 -0.04
N ASN A 42 7.10 12.67 0.56
CA ASN A 42 5.72 12.95 0.92
C ASN A 42 5.33 12.19 2.19
N GLU A 43 4.77 12.92 3.16
CA GLU A 43 4.32 12.37 4.43
C GLU A 43 2.97 11.64 4.32
N LEU A 44 2.33 11.66 3.15
CA LEU A 44 0.96 11.19 2.92
C LEU A 44 -0.01 11.78 3.95
N GLY A 45 0.16 13.07 4.20
CA GLY A 45 -0.68 13.86 5.08
C GLY A 45 -2.03 14.19 4.46
N HIS A 46 -2.82 14.98 5.18
CA HIS A 46 -4.12 15.49 4.72
C HIS A 46 -3.96 16.89 4.07
N GLU A 47 -2.93 17.07 3.29
CA GLU A 47 -2.51 18.36 2.76
C GLU A 47 -2.44 18.32 1.24
N SER A 48 -2.43 19.48 0.60
CA SER A 48 -2.37 19.64 -0.86
C SER A 48 -1.22 18.88 -1.53
N GLU A 49 -0.13 18.64 -0.82
CA GLU A 49 1.01 17.88 -1.33
C GLU A 49 0.66 16.43 -1.69
N THR A 50 -0.27 15.81 -0.94
CA THR A 50 -0.76 14.47 -1.27
C THR A 50 -1.71 14.50 -2.48
N ASP A 51 -2.50 15.56 -2.63
CA ASP A 51 -3.37 15.76 -3.79
C ASP A 51 -2.55 15.98 -5.06
N GLU A 52 -1.48 16.79 -4.97
CA GLU A 52 -0.54 16.99 -6.09
C GLU A 52 0.17 15.68 -6.48
N LEU A 53 0.51 14.86 -5.48
CA LEU A 53 1.20 13.58 -5.69
C LEU A 53 0.38 12.62 -6.58
N VAL A 54 -0.94 12.62 -6.46
CA VAL A 54 -1.83 11.73 -7.21
C VAL A 54 -2.38 12.34 -8.50
N THR A 55 -2.13 13.62 -8.75
CA THR A 55 -2.62 14.31 -9.95
C THR A 55 -2.06 13.68 -11.23
N GLY A 56 -2.94 13.27 -12.15
CA GLY A 56 -2.59 12.64 -13.42
C GLY A 56 -2.10 11.20 -13.31
N ILE A 57 -2.32 10.54 -12.16
CA ILE A 57 -2.00 9.13 -11.94
C ILE A 57 -3.18 8.26 -12.39
N ASP A 58 -2.86 7.17 -13.10
CA ASP A 58 -3.84 6.17 -13.54
C ASP A 58 -4.02 5.03 -12.54
N ALA A 59 -2.91 4.63 -11.88
CA ALA A 59 -2.89 3.55 -10.90
C ALA A 59 -1.87 3.81 -9.79
N ILE A 60 -2.15 3.30 -8.59
CA ILE A 60 -1.25 3.36 -7.44
C ILE A 60 -0.85 1.95 -7.04
N VAL A 61 0.44 1.73 -6.80
CA VAL A 61 0.98 0.55 -6.14
C VAL A 61 1.46 0.98 -4.76
N ASN A 62 0.68 0.66 -3.74
CA ASN A 62 1.01 0.95 -2.35
C ASN A 62 1.77 -0.22 -1.74
N ILE A 63 3.02 0.03 -1.32
CA ILE A 63 3.82 -0.96 -0.61
C ILE A 63 3.44 -0.88 0.87
N GLY A 64 2.46 -1.71 1.25
CA GLY A 64 1.90 -1.70 2.58
C GLY A 64 2.81 -2.36 3.61
N TYR A 65 2.87 -3.67 3.61
CA TYR A 65 3.45 -4.46 4.69
C TYR A 65 4.98 -4.31 4.87
N GLN A 66 5.75 -4.25 3.79
CA GLN A 66 7.22 -4.32 3.85
C GLN A 66 7.93 -2.98 3.62
N GLY A 67 7.18 -1.91 3.44
CA GLY A 67 7.77 -0.61 3.09
C GLY A 67 8.26 0.21 4.27
N GLN A 68 7.75 -0.05 5.47
CA GLN A 68 7.96 0.83 6.62
C GLN A 68 8.53 0.10 7.83
N SER A 69 9.43 0.80 8.53
CA SER A 69 9.97 0.39 9.83
C SER A 69 9.84 1.55 10.81
N GLY A 70 9.79 1.27 12.09
CA GLY A 70 9.69 2.30 13.12
C GLY A 70 9.01 1.81 14.39
N SER A 71 8.54 2.73 15.21
CA SER A 71 7.73 2.38 16.38
C SER A 71 6.36 1.82 15.97
N ASN A 72 5.71 1.10 16.86
CA ASN A 72 4.35 0.59 16.64
C ASN A 72 3.36 1.70 16.26
N THR A 73 3.49 2.87 16.87
CA THR A 73 2.68 4.06 16.56
C THR A 73 2.91 4.52 15.11
N HIS A 74 4.15 4.54 14.66
CA HIS A 74 4.48 4.94 13.29
C HIS A 74 3.92 3.94 12.26
N LEU A 75 4.09 2.63 12.53
CA LEU A 75 3.54 1.59 11.67
C LEU A 75 2.02 1.68 11.58
N MET A 76 1.35 1.85 12.72
CA MET A 76 -0.10 2.00 12.78
C MET A 76 -0.56 3.23 11.99
N ASP A 77 0.06 4.38 12.22
CA ASP A 77 -0.27 5.63 11.51
C ASP A 77 -0.11 5.49 10.00
N TYR A 78 1.00 4.89 9.55
CA TYR A 78 1.27 4.72 8.12
C TYR A 78 0.23 3.83 7.43
N HIS A 79 -0.08 2.68 8.02
CA HIS A 79 -0.98 1.69 7.42
C HIS A 79 -2.48 1.99 7.63
N THR A 80 -2.81 3.02 8.39
CA THR A 80 -4.19 3.44 8.60
C THR A 80 -4.43 4.85 8.09
N ARG A 81 -4.08 5.88 8.86
CA ARG A 81 -4.39 7.27 8.57
C ARG A 81 -3.74 7.77 7.27
N ARG A 82 -2.44 7.53 7.09
CA ARG A 82 -1.72 8.00 5.89
C ARG A 82 -2.20 7.27 4.64
N MET A 83 -2.46 5.97 4.74
CA MET A 83 -3.04 5.20 3.66
C MET A 83 -4.47 5.65 3.32
N TYR A 84 -5.29 5.98 4.32
CA TYR A 84 -6.60 6.58 4.12
C TYR A 84 -6.51 7.90 3.35
N ASN A 85 -5.60 8.80 3.75
CA ASN A 85 -5.39 10.08 3.06
C ASN A 85 -5.01 9.87 1.59
N LEU A 86 -4.09 8.94 1.31
CA LEU A 86 -3.70 8.61 -0.05
C LEU A 86 -4.86 8.05 -0.88
N LEU A 87 -5.67 7.16 -0.30
CA LEU A 87 -6.85 6.61 -0.96
C LEU A 87 -7.91 7.69 -1.22
N GLN A 88 -8.12 8.61 -0.27
CA GLN A 88 -9.05 9.72 -0.43
C GLN A 88 -8.58 10.65 -1.57
N ALA A 89 -7.33 11.10 -1.54
CA ALA A 89 -6.76 11.94 -2.60
C ALA A 89 -6.82 11.24 -3.96
N ALA A 90 -6.51 9.94 -4.02
CA ALA A 90 -6.59 9.14 -5.23
C ALA A 90 -8.01 9.05 -5.79
N SER A 91 -9.00 8.85 -4.91
CA SER A 91 -10.42 8.81 -5.28
C SER A 91 -10.87 10.16 -5.85
N ASP A 92 -10.52 11.26 -5.19
CA ASP A 92 -10.91 12.61 -5.58
C ASP A 92 -10.24 13.03 -6.90
N ALA A 93 -8.99 12.59 -7.14
CA ALA A 93 -8.28 12.79 -8.39
C ALA A 93 -8.74 11.87 -9.54
N GLY A 94 -9.64 10.92 -9.28
CA GLY A 94 -10.17 9.98 -10.27
C GLY A 94 -9.20 8.88 -10.70
N VAL A 95 -8.24 8.52 -9.84
CA VAL A 95 -7.36 7.36 -10.03
C VAL A 95 -8.19 6.10 -10.21
N LYS A 96 -7.88 5.28 -11.21
CA LYS A 96 -8.72 4.14 -11.59
C LYS A 96 -8.49 2.92 -10.70
N ARG A 97 -7.26 2.69 -10.26
CA ARG A 97 -6.87 1.46 -9.58
C ARG A 97 -5.87 1.69 -8.45
N TYR A 98 -6.13 1.04 -7.34
CA TYR A 98 -5.24 1.01 -6.18
C TYR A 98 -4.86 -0.44 -5.86
N ILE A 99 -3.58 -0.74 -5.91
CA ILE A 99 -3.03 -2.06 -5.62
C ILE A 99 -2.29 -1.97 -4.29
N ASN A 100 -2.83 -2.58 -3.26
CA ASN A 100 -2.19 -2.67 -1.95
C ASN A 100 -1.37 -3.96 -1.86
N ILE A 101 -0.07 -3.85 -1.69
CA ILE A 101 0.81 -4.98 -1.45
C ILE A 101 0.66 -5.42 0.00
N SER A 102 0.17 -6.63 0.20
CA SER A 102 -0.09 -7.26 1.48
C SER A 102 0.65 -8.60 1.57
N THR A 103 0.35 -9.44 2.55
CA THR A 103 1.08 -10.67 2.84
C THR A 103 0.15 -11.87 3.07
N LEU A 104 0.56 -13.06 2.61
CA LEU A 104 -0.08 -14.33 2.96
C LEU A 104 0.17 -14.74 4.42
N LYS A 105 1.12 -14.14 5.13
CA LYS A 105 1.31 -14.36 6.57
C LYS A 105 0.06 -14.07 7.40
N LEU A 106 -0.90 -13.30 6.88
CA LEU A 106 -2.21 -13.10 7.51
C LEU A 106 -2.98 -14.39 7.76
N PHE A 107 -2.53 -15.51 7.20
CA PHE A 107 -3.16 -16.84 7.32
C PHE A 107 -2.19 -17.90 7.89
N GLN A 108 -1.06 -17.48 8.44
CA GLN A 108 -0.02 -18.40 8.91
C GLN A 108 -0.47 -19.37 10.03
N ASP A 109 -1.50 -18.99 10.78
CA ASP A 109 -2.02 -19.81 11.90
C ASP A 109 -3.09 -20.82 11.45
N HIS A 110 -3.39 -20.87 10.14
CA HIS A 110 -4.27 -21.91 9.60
C HIS A 110 -3.50 -23.19 9.31
N GLU A 111 -4.23 -24.31 9.29
CA GLU A 111 -3.66 -25.62 8.96
C GLU A 111 -3.08 -25.61 7.54
N GLU A 112 -1.88 -26.19 7.38
CA GLU A 112 -1.12 -26.18 6.11
C GLU A 112 -1.84 -26.90 4.94
N ASN A 113 -2.79 -27.79 5.23
CA ASN A 113 -3.56 -28.52 4.23
C ASN A 113 -4.76 -27.74 3.67
N LEU A 114 -5.03 -26.54 4.19
CA LEU A 114 -6.14 -25.71 3.73
C LEU A 114 -5.76 -24.90 2.50
N VAL A 115 -6.70 -24.81 1.57
CA VAL A 115 -6.56 -23.96 0.38
C VAL A 115 -7.13 -22.58 0.70
N VAL A 116 -6.25 -21.59 0.90
CA VAL A 116 -6.65 -20.20 1.11
C VAL A 116 -7.13 -19.59 -0.19
N THR A 117 -8.30 -18.98 -0.16
CA THR A 117 -8.85 -18.23 -1.29
C THR A 117 -8.96 -16.75 -0.97
N GLU A 118 -9.22 -15.93 -1.98
CA GLU A 118 -9.44 -14.49 -1.82
C GLU A 118 -10.65 -14.12 -0.95
N LYS A 119 -11.54 -15.08 -0.67
CA LYS A 119 -12.72 -14.89 0.19
C LYS A 119 -12.42 -15.05 1.69
N TRP A 120 -11.26 -15.60 2.00
CA TRP A 120 -10.89 -15.83 3.39
C TRP A 120 -10.64 -14.51 4.11
N ARG A 121 -11.18 -14.43 5.33
CA ARG A 121 -10.93 -13.30 6.23
C ARG A 121 -9.70 -13.61 7.07
N SER A 122 -8.79 -12.66 7.16
CA SER A 122 -7.68 -12.72 8.09
C SER A 122 -8.15 -12.35 9.50
N ASP A 123 -7.57 -13.02 10.50
CA ASP A 123 -7.79 -12.76 11.92
C ASP A 123 -6.42 -12.79 12.62
N PRO A 124 -5.58 -11.75 12.42
CA PRO A 124 -4.23 -11.73 12.94
C PRO A 124 -4.23 -11.57 14.47
N PRO A 125 -3.26 -12.18 15.18
CA PRO A 125 -3.10 -11.99 16.60
C PRO A 125 -2.80 -10.52 16.92
N ALA A 126 -3.44 -9.98 17.97
CA ALA A 126 -3.34 -8.56 18.32
C ALA A 126 -1.93 -8.14 18.78
N GLU A 127 -1.14 -9.07 19.26
CA GLU A 127 0.25 -8.87 19.68
C GLU A 127 1.25 -8.79 18.52
N ASP A 128 0.90 -9.29 17.34
CA ASP A 128 1.72 -9.18 16.13
C ASP A 128 1.36 -7.88 15.39
N ILE A 129 2.08 -6.83 15.71
CA ILE A 129 1.83 -5.49 15.13
C ILE A 129 1.98 -5.48 13.61
N GLU A 130 2.90 -6.27 13.05
CA GLU A 130 3.13 -6.30 11.61
C GLU A 130 1.94 -6.92 10.86
N LEU A 131 1.41 -8.01 11.39
CA LEU A 131 0.20 -8.63 10.83
C LEU A 131 -1.03 -7.78 11.08
N LEU A 132 -1.13 -7.17 12.26
CA LEU A 132 -2.25 -6.29 12.59
C LEU A 132 -2.32 -5.10 11.63
N VAL A 133 -1.22 -4.41 11.34
CA VAL A 133 -1.22 -3.27 10.43
C VAL A 133 -1.49 -3.69 8.98
N ALA A 134 -1.02 -4.86 8.55
CA ALA A 134 -1.35 -5.40 7.24
C ALA A 134 -2.85 -5.70 7.11
N HIS A 135 -3.46 -6.28 8.15
CA HIS A 135 -4.90 -6.51 8.23
C HIS A 135 -5.69 -5.19 8.16
N MET A 136 -5.29 -4.19 8.96
CA MET A 136 -5.95 -2.88 8.98
C MET A 136 -5.84 -2.16 7.64
N ALA A 137 -4.69 -2.24 6.96
CA ALA A 137 -4.51 -1.71 5.62
C ALA A 137 -5.49 -2.34 4.61
N GLU A 138 -5.64 -3.67 4.63
CA GLU A 138 -6.63 -4.34 3.80
C GLU A 138 -8.07 -3.93 4.16
N TYR A 139 -8.35 -3.67 5.43
CA TYR A 139 -9.66 -3.22 5.87
C TYR A 139 -9.98 -1.83 5.31
N VAL A 140 -9.05 -0.86 5.43
CA VAL A 140 -9.21 0.47 4.83
C VAL A 140 -9.48 0.36 3.33
N CYS A 141 -8.70 -0.45 2.61
CA CYS A 141 -8.91 -0.73 1.19
C CYS A 141 -10.32 -1.25 0.88
N LYS A 142 -10.83 -2.18 1.69
CA LYS A 142 -12.17 -2.77 1.50
C LYS A 142 -13.28 -1.74 1.65
N GLU A 143 -13.13 -0.77 2.56
CA GLU A 143 -14.13 0.27 2.75
C GLU A 143 -14.26 1.15 1.48
N PHE A 144 -13.13 1.60 0.91
CA PHE A 144 -13.15 2.36 -0.34
C PHE A 144 -13.71 1.56 -1.52
N ALA A 145 -13.38 0.28 -1.60
CA ALA A 145 -13.91 -0.61 -2.66
C ALA A 145 -15.42 -0.85 -2.50
N ARG A 146 -15.90 -1.04 -1.26
CA ARG A 146 -17.32 -1.23 -0.94
C ARG A 146 -18.15 -0.02 -1.37
N ASP A 147 -17.65 1.16 -1.10
CA ASP A 147 -18.30 2.42 -1.45
C ASP A 147 -18.11 2.81 -2.92
N ARG A 148 -17.43 1.96 -3.71
CA ARG A 148 -17.16 2.13 -5.16
C ARG A 148 -16.41 3.41 -5.50
N LEU A 149 -15.62 3.92 -4.58
CA LEU A 149 -14.84 5.15 -4.76
C LEU A 149 -13.65 4.92 -5.71
N ILE A 150 -13.00 3.75 -5.59
CA ILE A 150 -11.86 3.35 -6.41
C ILE A 150 -11.82 1.82 -6.54
N GLN A 151 -11.28 1.30 -7.64
CA GLN A 151 -11.03 -0.14 -7.76
C GLN A 151 -9.80 -0.53 -6.93
N VAL A 152 -9.99 -1.41 -5.95
CA VAL A 152 -8.90 -1.86 -5.07
C VAL A 152 -8.59 -3.33 -5.29
N VAL A 153 -7.30 -3.67 -5.27
CA VAL A 153 -6.77 -5.03 -5.22
C VAL A 153 -5.83 -5.15 -4.03
N ASN A 154 -6.12 -6.02 -3.07
CA ASN A 154 -5.16 -6.43 -2.06
C ASN A 154 -4.36 -7.62 -2.62
N LEU A 155 -3.10 -7.39 -2.99
CA LEU A 155 -2.21 -8.40 -3.53
C LEU A 155 -1.39 -8.99 -2.39
N ARG A 156 -1.76 -10.17 -1.92
CA ARG A 156 -1.07 -10.87 -0.84
C ARG A 156 0.09 -11.66 -1.41
N LEU A 157 1.29 -11.22 -1.11
CA LEU A 157 2.50 -11.91 -1.54
C LEU A 157 2.82 -13.08 -0.61
N GLY A 158 3.24 -14.19 -1.21
CA GLY A 158 3.90 -15.25 -0.47
C GLY A 158 5.23 -14.74 0.09
N TRP A 159 5.70 -15.36 1.16
CA TRP A 159 7.01 -15.06 1.71
C TRP A 159 8.07 -15.82 0.91
N PRO A 160 9.14 -15.16 0.44
CA PRO A 160 10.32 -15.84 -0.09
C PRO A 160 11.15 -16.44 1.04
#